data_6a44643e8a68cc5fb69b0b6628285899
#
_entry.id   6a44643e8a68cc5fb69b0b6628285899
#
_cell.length_a   1.000
_cell.length_b   1.000
_cell.length_c   1.000
_cell.angle_alpha   90.00
_cell.angle_beta   90.00
_cell.angle_gamma   90.00
#
_symmetry.space_group_name_H-M   'P 1'
#
loop_
_entity.id
_entity.type
_entity.pdbx_description
1 polymer ?
#
loop_
_entity_poly.entity_id
_entity_poly.type
_entity_poly.pdbx_seq_one_letter_code
_entity_poly.pdbx_strand_id
1 'polypeptide(L)'
;MAVPSSGAISLAGIRAELATNTYNASATTTTSLEDVSGGGVATINTDNAANDRPDGNAPHLMSEFYAYDHDLSSFSDDISFDFDGANDYLSATGDLPAANALETTGSVSMWVKLDAMSANGIMWQITAEEGTDNQLFILWQNAVGKIRGSVKLGGTANTVDSGSGLEGDDTWHHVVMTWFSGGKSAAGNIVRLYVDGSQTDTDAIGNTWNDGSPPAHFIIGRNNIATNAYFNGHMNDIAIFSDVLSAGEVSTIYNSGSPKDESSHSGLMAYYTMEAYSDGDTSLADDSSNSFALTINNSTNIDSTDTP
;
A
#
# COMPACT_ATOMS: atom_id res chain seq x y z
N MET A 1 10.68 -8.37 17.64
CA MET A 1 9.36 -8.80 18.24
C MET A 1 9.11 -7.94 19.44
N ALA A 2 8.10 -7.10 19.37
CA ALA A 2 7.76 -6.10 20.38
C ALA A 2 7.43 -6.69 21.78
N VAL A 3 7.50 -5.85 22.80
CA VAL A 3 6.94 -6.15 24.13
C VAL A 3 5.41 -6.33 23.99
N PRO A 4 4.80 -7.35 24.64
CA PRO A 4 3.36 -7.54 24.55
C PRO A 4 2.56 -6.27 24.87
N SER A 5 1.50 -6.00 24.11
CA SER A 5 0.62 -4.82 24.31
C SER A 5 -0.31 -4.96 25.51
N SER A 6 -0.42 -6.15 26.10
CA SER A 6 -1.24 -6.40 27.28
C SER A 6 -0.79 -7.64 28.03
N GLY A 7 -1.26 -7.82 29.27
CA GLY A 7 -0.95 -8.99 30.10
C GLY A 7 0.28 -8.77 30.98
N ALA A 8 0.88 -9.88 31.44
CA ALA A 8 2.05 -9.81 32.30
C ALA A 8 3.33 -9.65 31.48
N ILE A 9 4.08 -8.59 31.73
CA ILE A 9 5.43 -8.37 31.20
C ILE A 9 6.46 -8.48 32.31
N SER A 10 7.70 -8.81 31.96
CA SER A 10 8.80 -8.92 32.93
C SER A 10 9.91 -7.90 32.61
N LEU A 11 10.55 -7.38 33.63
CA LEU A 11 11.67 -6.46 33.48
C LEU A 11 12.84 -7.08 32.71
N ALA A 12 13.11 -8.36 32.95
CA ALA A 12 14.12 -9.09 32.20
C ALA A 12 13.74 -9.30 30.73
N GLY A 13 12.45 -9.48 30.45
CA GLY A 13 11.92 -9.54 29.07
C GLY A 13 12.05 -8.22 28.33
N ILE A 14 11.73 -7.11 28.99
CA ILE A 14 11.93 -5.75 28.45
C ILE A 14 13.43 -5.51 28.15
N ARG A 15 14.31 -5.89 29.08
CA ARG A 15 15.75 -5.78 28.84
C ARG A 15 16.22 -6.62 27.67
N ALA A 16 15.67 -7.80 27.46
CA ALA A 16 15.99 -8.65 26.31
C ALA A 16 15.54 -7.98 24.99
N GLU A 17 14.36 -7.36 24.97
CA GLU A 17 13.91 -6.56 23.83
C GLU A 17 14.91 -5.44 23.50
N LEU A 18 15.25 -4.62 24.47
CA LEU A 18 16.21 -3.51 24.30
C LEU A 18 17.60 -3.97 23.85
N ALA A 19 18.05 -5.14 24.27
CA ALA A 19 19.40 -5.62 24.00
C ALA A 19 19.53 -6.43 22.71
N THR A 20 18.47 -7.11 22.26
CA THR A 20 18.52 -8.11 21.19
C THR A 20 17.31 -8.12 20.25
N ASN A 21 16.44 -7.13 20.33
CA ASN A 21 15.18 -7.06 19.57
C ASN A 21 14.31 -8.32 19.70
N THR A 22 14.26 -8.91 20.87
CA THR A 22 13.49 -10.13 21.10
C THR A 22 12.98 -10.15 22.52
N TYR A 23 11.71 -9.84 22.72
CA TYR A 23 11.09 -9.97 24.03
C TYR A 23 11.11 -11.42 24.49
N ASN A 24 11.70 -11.67 25.65
CA ASN A 24 11.76 -12.99 26.25
C ASN A 24 11.27 -12.98 27.71
N ALA A 25 10.02 -13.38 27.91
CA ALA A 25 9.41 -13.44 29.24
C ALA A 25 10.15 -14.35 30.23
N SER A 26 10.96 -15.29 29.72
CA SER A 26 11.78 -16.23 30.54
C SER A 26 13.21 -15.76 30.75
N ALA A 27 13.59 -14.57 30.29
CA ALA A 27 14.91 -14.01 30.52
C ALA A 27 15.17 -13.83 32.03
N THR A 28 16.41 -14.07 32.45
CA THR A 28 16.81 -14.02 33.87
C THR A 28 17.85 -12.95 34.19
N THR A 29 18.26 -12.17 33.18
CA THR A 29 19.26 -11.12 33.37
C THR A 29 18.68 -9.98 34.21
N THR A 30 19.37 -9.63 35.29
CA THR A 30 18.94 -8.56 36.20
C THR A 30 19.27 -7.18 35.63
N THR A 31 18.39 -6.24 35.86
CA THR A 31 18.57 -4.81 35.55
C THR A 31 17.61 -4.00 36.42
N SER A 32 17.78 -2.68 36.48
CA SER A 32 16.81 -1.81 37.13
C SER A 32 15.78 -1.28 36.12
N LEU A 33 14.61 -0.89 36.60
CA LEU A 33 13.61 -0.25 35.76
C LEU A 33 14.11 1.15 35.29
N GLU A 34 14.88 1.84 36.13
CA GLU A 34 15.55 3.09 35.77
C GLU A 34 16.52 2.90 34.60
N ASP A 35 17.34 1.82 34.62
CA ASP A 35 18.28 1.53 33.52
C ASP A 35 17.57 1.27 32.19
N VAL A 36 16.46 0.51 32.18
CA VAL A 36 15.75 0.22 30.93
C VAL A 36 14.95 1.42 30.44
N SER A 37 14.29 2.16 31.32
CA SER A 37 13.48 3.35 30.99
C SER A 37 14.33 4.59 30.64
N GLY A 38 15.49 4.71 31.28
CA GLY A 38 16.42 5.84 31.08
C GLY A 38 17.44 5.65 29.96
N GLY A 39 17.33 4.56 29.18
CA GLY A 39 18.25 4.28 28.07
C GLY A 39 19.61 3.71 28.48
N GLY A 40 19.75 3.21 29.71
CA GLY A 40 21.02 2.65 30.23
C GLY A 40 21.36 1.29 29.64
N VAL A 41 20.39 0.57 29.05
CA VAL A 41 20.60 -0.71 28.33
C VAL A 41 20.79 -0.47 26.83
N ALA A 42 19.91 0.36 26.24
CA ALA A 42 20.00 0.83 24.86
C ALA A 42 19.21 2.15 24.75
N THR A 43 19.50 2.96 23.77
CA THR A 43 18.74 4.19 23.49
C THR A 43 17.30 3.83 23.23
N ILE A 44 16.35 4.49 23.89
CA ILE A 44 14.93 4.27 23.66
C ILE A 44 14.58 4.67 22.23
N ASN A 45 13.93 3.77 21.51
CA ASN A 45 13.47 4.02 20.16
C ASN A 45 12.27 4.98 20.17
N THR A 46 12.47 6.17 19.63
CA THR A 46 11.48 7.26 19.62
C THR A 46 10.44 7.13 18.50
N ASP A 47 10.59 6.17 17.61
CA ASP A 47 9.60 5.88 16.56
C ASP A 47 8.35 5.21 17.11
N ASN A 48 8.46 4.56 18.28
CA ASN A 48 7.27 4.13 19.00
C ASN A 48 6.40 5.32 19.43
N ALA A 49 5.09 5.16 19.37
CA ALA A 49 4.16 6.17 19.85
C ALA A 49 4.47 6.60 21.29
N ALA A 50 4.21 7.84 21.63
CA ALA A 50 4.56 8.39 22.94
C ALA A 50 3.94 7.63 24.13
N ASN A 51 2.81 6.93 23.89
CA ASN A 51 2.15 6.11 24.91
C ASN A 51 2.71 4.67 25.00
N ASP A 52 3.51 4.26 24.02
CA ASP A 52 4.05 2.91 23.89
C ASP A 52 5.57 2.88 24.11
N ARG A 53 6.13 3.96 24.66
CA ARG A 53 7.55 4.08 24.99
C ARG A 53 7.74 4.77 26.33
N PRO A 54 8.81 4.42 27.09
CA PRO A 54 9.13 5.10 28.32
C PRO A 54 9.55 6.56 28.07
N ASP A 55 9.12 7.45 28.97
CA ASP A 55 9.46 8.88 28.90
C ASP A 55 10.80 9.23 29.56
N GLY A 56 11.47 8.26 30.17
CA GLY A 56 12.75 8.43 30.85
C GLY A 56 12.67 9.13 32.21
N ASN A 57 11.47 9.49 32.68
CA ASN A 57 11.26 10.25 33.92
C ASN A 57 10.73 9.36 35.05
N ALA A 58 11.04 9.73 36.28
CA ALA A 58 10.46 9.08 37.46
C ALA A 58 9.01 9.59 37.71
N PRO A 59 8.07 8.72 38.14
CA PRO A 59 8.29 7.32 38.47
C PRO A 59 8.33 6.42 37.22
N HIS A 60 9.38 5.63 37.05
CA HIS A 60 9.52 4.67 35.98
C HIS A 60 8.52 3.50 36.17
N LEU A 61 7.72 3.20 35.17
CA LEU A 61 6.69 2.18 35.21
C LEU A 61 6.92 1.12 34.13
N MET A 62 6.70 -0.15 34.46
CA MET A 62 6.75 -1.22 33.47
C MET A 62 5.67 -1.06 32.39
N SER A 63 4.55 -0.41 32.72
CA SER A 63 3.47 -0.14 31.76
C SER A 63 3.85 0.80 30.63
N GLU A 64 4.92 1.56 30.75
CA GLU A 64 5.46 2.42 29.69
C GLU A 64 6.05 1.62 28.52
N PHE A 65 6.29 0.34 28.71
CA PHE A 65 6.84 -0.56 27.70
C PHE A 65 5.80 -1.45 27.01
N TYR A 66 4.52 -1.30 27.31
CA TYR A 66 3.51 -2.08 26.58
C TYR A 66 3.54 -1.69 25.09
N ALA A 67 3.59 -2.72 24.23
CA ALA A 67 3.73 -2.59 22.78
C ALA A 67 5.06 -1.95 22.29
N TYR A 68 6.00 -1.62 23.18
CA TYR A 68 7.30 -1.09 22.78
C TYR A 68 8.05 -2.07 21.88
N ASP A 69 8.52 -1.60 20.75
CA ASP A 69 9.33 -2.32 19.76
C ASP A 69 10.66 -1.60 19.55
N HIS A 70 11.77 -2.24 19.92
CA HIS A 70 13.07 -1.59 19.89
C HIS A 70 13.61 -1.36 18.48
N ASP A 71 13.23 -2.20 17.54
CA ASP A 71 13.59 -2.12 16.12
C ASP A 71 12.50 -1.52 15.22
N LEU A 72 11.44 -0.96 15.82
CA LEU A 72 10.47 -0.21 15.05
C LEU A 72 11.21 0.88 14.26
N SER A 73 11.17 0.82 12.95
CA SER A 73 11.60 1.93 12.11
C SER A 73 10.43 2.89 11.91
N SER A 74 10.70 4.18 11.99
CA SER A 74 9.72 5.16 11.52
C SER A 74 9.45 4.86 10.05
N PHE A 75 8.18 4.67 9.71
CA PHE A 75 7.78 4.70 8.32
C PHE A 75 8.06 6.12 7.82
N SER A 76 8.94 6.22 6.82
CA SER A 76 9.21 7.48 6.13
C SER A 76 8.29 7.55 4.92
N ASP A 77 7.72 8.71 4.70
CA ASP A 77 6.86 9.03 3.57
C ASP A 77 7.21 10.45 3.10
N ASP A 78 8.45 10.57 2.64
CA ASP A 78 9.06 11.85 2.28
C ASP A 78 9.13 12.08 0.77
N ILE A 79 8.83 11.04 -0.06
CA ILE A 79 8.98 11.07 -1.52
C ILE A 79 7.73 10.52 -2.21
N SER A 80 7.20 11.27 -3.16
CA SER A 80 6.17 10.82 -4.09
C SER A 80 6.68 10.80 -5.52
N PHE A 81 6.00 10.04 -6.38
CA PHE A 81 6.31 9.97 -7.81
C PHE A 81 5.38 10.91 -8.58
N ASP A 82 5.97 11.90 -9.29
CA ASP A 82 5.26 12.85 -10.14
C ASP A 82 5.14 12.32 -11.57
N PHE A 83 3.92 12.23 -12.08
CA PHE A 83 3.57 11.82 -13.43
C PHE A 83 3.12 13.03 -14.23
N ASP A 84 3.82 13.36 -15.32
CA ASP A 84 3.60 14.58 -16.12
C ASP A 84 2.37 14.54 -17.06
N GLY A 85 1.64 13.44 -17.09
CA GLY A 85 0.49 13.25 -17.97
C GLY A 85 0.81 13.07 -19.45
N ALA A 86 2.09 12.99 -19.83
CA ALA A 86 2.52 12.93 -21.22
C ALA A 86 3.17 11.59 -21.61
N ASN A 87 4.09 11.07 -20.80
CA ASN A 87 4.89 9.91 -21.15
C ASN A 87 5.43 9.10 -19.97
N ASP A 88 5.23 9.54 -18.74
CA ASP A 88 5.74 8.87 -17.55
C ASP A 88 4.92 7.65 -17.19
N TYR A 89 5.60 6.55 -16.89
CA TYR A 89 4.95 5.34 -16.38
C TYR A 89 5.97 4.38 -15.76
N LEU A 90 5.46 3.54 -14.88
CA LEU A 90 6.18 2.41 -14.31
C LEU A 90 5.65 1.12 -14.91
N SER A 91 6.52 0.15 -15.18
CA SER A 91 6.09 -1.12 -15.77
C SER A 91 6.93 -2.30 -15.30
N ALA A 92 6.28 -3.44 -15.20
CA ALA A 92 6.96 -4.71 -15.17
C ALA A 92 6.45 -5.60 -16.29
N THR A 93 7.38 -6.34 -16.91
CA THR A 93 7.11 -7.40 -17.86
C THR A 93 7.53 -8.72 -17.23
N GLY A 94 6.63 -9.67 -17.20
CA GLY A 94 6.84 -10.97 -16.58
C GLY A 94 5.81 -11.24 -15.47
N ASP A 95 5.85 -12.42 -14.94
CA ASP A 95 4.89 -12.85 -13.93
C ASP A 95 5.12 -12.08 -12.63
N LEU A 96 4.10 -11.32 -12.20
CA LEU A 96 4.00 -10.90 -10.80
C LEU A 96 4.13 -12.13 -9.91
N PRO A 97 4.80 -12.04 -8.75
CA PRO A 97 4.77 -13.12 -7.78
C PRO A 97 3.31 -13.54 -7.53
N ALA A 98 3.01 -14.81 -7.74
CA ALA A 98 1.65 -15.36 -7.62
C ALA A 98 0.56 -14.63 -8.45
N ALA A 99 0.88 -14.15 -9.66
CA ALA A 99 -0.04 -13.45 -10.56
C ALA A 99 -1.38 -14.16 -10.74
N ASN A 100 -1.40 -15.49 -10.78
CA ASN A 100 -2.63 -16.30 -10.87
C ASN A 100 -3.60 -16.05 -9.69
N ALA A 101 -3.13 -15.60 -8.54
CA ALA A 101 -4.02 -15.24 -7.43
C ALA A 101 -4.88 -14.02 -7.77
N LEU A 102 -4.30 -13.03 -8.47
CA LEU A 102 -4.99 -11.78 -8.83
C LEU A 102 -6.10 -11.97 -9.88
N GLU A 103 -6.11 -13.09 -10.60
CA GLU A 103 -7.21 -13.44 -11.51
C GLU A 103 -8.55 -13.59 -10.77
N THR A 104 -8.49 -14.01 -9.52
CA THR A 104 -9.68 -14.34 -8.74
C THR A 104 -9.88 -13.44 -7.54
N THR A 105 -8.82 -13.05 -6.88
CA THR A 105 -8.87 -12.25 -5.66
C THR A 105 -7.72 -11.27 -5.61
N GLY A 106 -7.94 -10.12 -4.99
CA GLY A 106 -6.88 -9.20 -4.70
C GLY A 106 -7.38 -7.86 -4.25
N SER A 107 -6.41 -7.02 -3.91
CA SER A 107 -6.62 -5.62 -3.59
C SER A 107 -5.43 -4.81 -4.08
N VAL A 108 -5.68 -3.57 -4.43
CA VAL A 108 -4.63 -2.57 -4.65
C VAL A 108 -4.96 -1.34 -3.83
N SER A 109 -3.96 -0.80 -3.17
CA SER A 109 -4.01 0.40 -2.36
C SER A 109 -3.00 1.40 -2.90
N MET A 110 -3.31 2.68 -2.91
CA MET A 110 -2.40 3.75 -3.30
C MET A 110 -2.85 5.09 -2.75
N TRP A 111 -1.89 5.96 -2.50
CA TRP A 111 -2.14 7.37 -2.31
C TRP A 111 -1.99 8.10 -3.64
N VAL A 112 -2.91 9.00 -3.94
CA VAL A 112 -2.92 9.78 -5.19
C VAL A 112 -3.28 11.23 -4.92
N LYS A 113 -2.61 12.13 -5.62
CA LYS A 113 -3.02 13.53 -5.73
C LYS A 113 -3.22 13.82 -7.20
N LEU A 114 -4.41 14.33 -7.53
CA LEU A 114 -4.86 14.47 -8.92
C LEU A 114 -4.60 15.88 -9.42
N ASP A 115 -3.72 16.02 -10.38
CA ASP A 115 -3.60 17.25 -11.15
C ASP A 115 -4.70 17.35 -12.19
N ALA A 116 -4.92 18.56 -12.72
CA ALA A 116 -5.91 18.78 -13.75
C ALA A 116 -5.59 17.99 -15.03
N MET A 117 -6.47 17.09 -15.42
CA MET A 117 -6.34 16.27 -16.62
C MET A 117 -7.37 16.63 -17.67
N SER A 118 -6.94 16.78 -18.93
CA SER A 118 -7.82 16.98 -20.07
C SER A 118 -8.39 15.70 -20.67
N ALA A 119 -7.90 14.55 -20.25
CA ALA A 119 -8.29 13.22 -20.72
C ALA A 119 -8.33 12.22 -19.57
N ASN A 120 -8.81 11.01 -19.81
CA ASN A 120 -8.71 9.92 -18.84
C ASN A 120 -7.24 9.57 -18.59
N GLY A 121 -6.89 9.33 -17.32
CA GLY A 121 -5.55 8.88 -16.91
C GLY A 121 -5.64 7.55 -16.16
N ILE A 122 -4.85 6.57 -16.56
CA ILE A 122 -4.75 5.29 -15.85
C ILE A 122 -3.75 5.44 -14.70
N MET A 123 -4.21 5.18 -13.50
CA MET A 123 -3.38 5.13 -12.30
C MET A 123 -2.64 3.79 -12.23
N TRP A 124 -3.37 2.70 -12.37
CA TRP A 124 -2.86 1.35 -12.21
C TRP A 124 -3.60 0.37 -13.14
N GLN A 125 -2.88 -0.59 -13.70
CA GLN A 125 -3.47 -1.60 -14.58
C GLN A 125 -2.71 -2.93 -14.51
N ILE A 126 -3.46 -4.02 -14.49
CA ILE A 126 -2.99 -5.38 -14.79
C ILE A 126 -3.73 -5.91 -16.00
N THR A 127 -3.01 -6.49 -16.96
CA THR A 127 -3.58 -7.17 -18.13
C THR A 127 -2.89 -8.51 -18.39
N ALA A 128 -3.63 -9.48 -18.93
CA ALA A 128 -3.02 -10.74 -19.36
C ALA A 128 -2.11 -10.53 -20.58
N GLU A 129 -2.60 -9.84 -21.60
CA GLU A 129 -1.87 -9.47 -22.84
C GLU A 129 -2.43 -8.16 -23.39
N GLU A 130 -1.71 -7.51 -24.30
CA GLU A 130 -2.22 -6.34 -25.01
C GLU A 130 -3.48 -6.71 -25.81
N GLY A 131 -4.54 -5.89 -25.65
CA GLY A 131 -5.79 -6.06 -26.38
C GLY A 131 -6.68 -7.21 -25.90
N THR A 132 -6.37 -7.80 -24.75
CA THR A 132 -7.20 -8.88 -24.16
C THR A 132 -8.47 -8.34 -23.51
N ASP A 133 -9.42 -9.24 -23.29
CA ASP A 133 -10.66 -8.92 -22.59
C ASP A 133 -10.57 -9.06 -21.07
N ASN A 134 -9.40 -9.41 -20.54
CA ASN A 134 -9.19 -9.55 -19.10
C ASN A 134 -8.25 -8.47 -18.57
N GLN A 135 -8.78 -7.56 -17.76
CA GLN A 135 -8.09 -6.41 -17.23
C GLN A 135 -8.62 -6.03 -15.85
N LEU A 136 -7.70 -5.61 -14.99
CA LEU A 136 -7.99 -4.92 -13.73
C LEU A 136 -7.38 -3.54 -13.83
N PHE A 137 -8.10 -2.48 -13.51
CA PHE A 137 -7.53 -1.13 -13.55
C PHE A 137 -8.25 -0.12 -12.68
N ILE A 138 -7.53 0.91 -12.29
CA ILE A 138 -8.06 2.14 -11.69
C ILE A 138 -7.68 3.29 -12.63
N LEU A 139 -8.63 4.15 -12.92
CA LEU A 139 -8.42 5.32 -13.77
C LEU A 139 -9.15 6.55 -13.22
N TRP A 140 -8.62 7.72 -13.55
CA TRP A 140 -9.37 8.97 -13.55
C TRP A 140 -10.23 9.06 -14.80
N GLN A 141 -11.52 9.29 -14.62
CA GLN A 141 -12.48 9.46 -15.73
C GLN A 141 -12.86 10.94 -15.88
N ASN A 142 -12.16 11.63 -16.77
CA ASN A 142 -12.33 13.06 -16.98
C ASN A 142 -13.77 13.49 -17.33
N ALA A 143 -14.48 12.72 -18.17
CA ALA A 143 -15.82 13.10 -18.61
C ALA A 143 -16.85 13.23 -17.48
N VAL A 144 -16.61 12.63 -16.32
CA VAL A 144 -17.53 12.63 -15.16
C VAL A 144 -16.88 13.08 -13.86
N GLY A 145 -15.57 13.36 -13.87
CA GLY A 145 -14.82 13.84 -12.70
C GLY A 145 -14.77 12.83 -11.57
N LYS A 146 -14.44 11.57 -11.86
CA LYS A 146 -14.44 10.47 -10.88
C LYS A 146 -13.26 9.54 -11.04
N ILE A 147 -12.82 8.94 -9.95
CA ILE A 147 -11.99 7.75 -9.97
C ILE A 147 -12.90 6.54 -10.27
N ARG A 148 -12.49 5.70 -11.19
CA ARG A 148 -13.17 4.47 -11.56
C ARG A 148 -12.27 3.27 -11.37
N GLY A 149 -12.72 2.31 -10.57
CA GLY A 149 -12.20 0.95 -10.55
C GLY A 149 -12.93 0.08 -11.57
N SER A 150 -12.22 -0.82 -12.24
CA SER A 150 -12.82 -1.73 -13.21
C SER A 150 -12.20 -3.12 -13.16
N VAL A 151 -13.06 -4.11 -13.15
CA VAL A 151 -12.73 -5.52 -13.38
C VAL A 151 -13.39 -5.93 -14.68
N LYS A 152 -12.61 -6.05 -15.76
CA LYS A 152 -13.08 -6.51 -17.06
C LYS A 152 -12.65 -7.95 -17.26
N LEU A 153 -13.61 -8.84 -17.36
CA LEU A 153 -13.40 -10.29 -17.53
C LEU A 153 -14.24 -10.82 -18.70
N GLY A 154 -13.61 -11.55 -19.61
CA GLY A 154 -14.27 -12.08 -20.80
C GLY A 154 -14.99 -11.01 -21.64
N GLY A 155 -14.40 -9.82 -21.75
CA GLY A 155 -14.95 -8.69 -22.50
C GLY A 155 -16.01 -7.86 -21.76
N THR A 156 -16.47 -8.29 -20.58
CA THR A 156 -17.48 -7.56 -19.79
C THR A 156 -16.82 -6.82 -18.65
N ALA A 157 -17.02 -5.50 -18.60
CA ALA A 157 -16.53 -4.66 -17.53
C ALA A 157 -17.57 -4.51 -16.44
N ASN A 158 -17.15 -4.73 -15.18
CA ASN A 158 -17.85 -4.34 -13.97
C ASN A 158 -17.12 -3.16 -13.37
N THR A 159 -17.83 -2.08 -13.04
CA THR A 159 -17.21 -0.81 -12.68
C THR A 159 -17.76 -0.26 -11.38
N VAL A 160 -16.88 0.36 -10.61
CA VAL A 160 -17.19 1.07 -9.36
C VAL A 160 -16.61 2.46 -9.42
N ASP A 161 -17.37 3.45 -8.98
CA ASP A 161 -17.01 4.85 -9.09
C ASP A 161 -16.84 5.51 -7.71
N SER A 162 -15.91 6.46 -7.61
CA SER A 162 -15.80 7.36 -6.46
C SER A 162 -16.94 8.38 -6.44
N GLY A 163 -17.06 9.11 -5.33
CA GLY A 163 -17.74 10.41 -5.33
C GLY A 163 -17.11 11.38 -6.34
N SER A 164 -17.77 12.49 -6.61
CA SER A 164 -17.24 13.57 -7.45
C SER A 164 -16.45 14.58 -6.61
N GLY A 165 -15.58 15.37 -7.27
CA GLY A 165 -14.90 16.53 -6.66
C GLY A 165 -13.52 16.23 -6.10
N LEU A 166 -12.85 15.19 -6.60
CA LEU A 166 -11.47 14.85 -6.20
C LEU A 166 -10.41 15.50 -7.09
N GLU A 167 -10.80 16.04 -8.24
CA GLU A 167 -9.86 16.64 -9.21
C GLU A 167 -9.54 18.08 -8.84
N GLY A 168 -8.25 18.41 -8.82
CA GLY A 168 -7.78 19.78 -8.67
C GLY A 168 -8.08 20.42 -7.32
N ASP A 169 -8.36 19.60 -6.30
CA ASP A 169 -8.55 20.08 -4.93
C ASP A 169 -7.21 20.22 -4.18
N ASP A 170 -6.10 19.85 -4.85
CA ASP A 170 -4.74 19.91 -4.31
C ASP A 170 -4.57 19.06 -3.03
N THR A 171 -5.33 17.95 -2.95
CA THR A 171 -5.41 17.10 -1.77
C THR A 171 -4.99 15.67 -2.12
N TRP A 172 -4.28 15.01 -1.21
CA TRP A 172 -3.99 13.59 -1.29
C TRP A 172 -5.22 12.76 -0.91
N HIS A 173 -5.48 11.72 -1.70
CA HIS A 173 -6.54 10.76 -1.46
C HIS A 173 -6.01 9.34 -1.41
N HIS A 174 -6.46 8.57 -0.45
CA HIS A 174 -6.20 7.14 -0.38
C HIS A 174 -7.23 6.37 -1.18
N VAL A 175 -6.81 5.60 -2.18
CA VAL A 175 -7.67 4.85 -3.08
C VAL A 175 -7.40 3.37 -2.96
N VAL A 176 -8.44 2.57 -2.66
CA VAL A 176 -8.35 1.12 -2.61
C VAL A 176 -9.41 0.49 -3.50
N MET A 177 -8.99 -0.43 -4.37
CA MET A 177 -9.90 -1.33 -5.09
C MET A 177 -9.70 -2.75 -4.60
N THR A 178 -10.78 -3.43 -4.25
CA THR A 178 -10.77 -4.84 -3.88
C THR A 178 -11.65 -5.64 -4.83
N TRP A 179 -11.27 -6.87 -5.17
CA TRP A 179 -12.08 -7.74 -6.01
C TRP A 179 -12.04 -9.19 -5.56
N PHE A 180 -13.16 -9.86 -5.75
CA PHE A 180 -13.31 -11.29 -5.55
C PHE A 180 -14.14 -11.86 -6.67
N SER A 181 -13.58 -12.77 -7.46
CA SER A 181 -14.26 -13.46 -8.55
C SER A 181 -14.27 -15.00 -8.36
N GLY A 182 -14.48 -15.45 -7.17
CA GLY A 182 -14.51 -16.82 -6.59
C GLY A 182 -14.69 -18.05 -7.47
N GLY A 183 -14.13 -18.07 -8.67
CA GLY A 183 -14.27 -19.16 -9.62
C GLY A 183 -15.56 -19.09 -10.45
N LYS A 184 -15.82 -20.10 -11.24
CA LYS A 184 -16.83 -20.14 -12.33
C LYS A 184 -18.31 -19.99 -11.92
N SER A 185 -18.62 -19.63 -10.68
CA SER A 185 -20.00 -19.41 -10.22
C SER A 185 -20.17 -17.93 -9.80
N ALA A 186 -21.05 -17.24 -10.47
CA ALA A 186 -21.29 -15.80 -10.32
C ALA A 186 -21.88 -15.33 -8.96
N ALA A 187 -22.21 -16.22 -8.06
CA ALA A 187 -22.78 -15.87 -6.78
C ALA A 187 -21.69 -15.45 -5.79
N GLY A 188 -21.70 -14.17 -5.39
CA GLY A 188 -20.76 -13.61 -4.41
C GLY A 188 -19.53 -12.93 -4.98
N ASN A 189 -19.36 -12.91 -6.31
CA ASN A 189 -18.31 -12.17 -6.97
C ASN A 189 -18.60 -10.68 -6.88
N ILE A 190 -17.60 -9.87 -6.48
CA ILE A 190 -17.79 -8.47 -6.15
C ILE A 190 -16.51 -7.66 -6.36
N VAL A 191 -16.67 -6.44 -6.85
CA VAL A 191 -15.64 -5.40 -6.82
C VAL A 191 -16.11 -4.26 -5.92
N ARG A 192 -15.19 -3.65 -5.17
CA ARG A 192 -15.44 -2.49 -4.33
C ARG A 192 -14.38 -1.44 -4.54
N LEU A 193 -14.80 -0.19 -4.43
CA LEU A 193 -13.90 0.96 -4.38
C LEU A 193 -14.05 1.67 -3.03
N TYR A 194 -12.93 2.06 -2.48
CA TYR A 194 -12.83 2.86 -1.28
C TYR A 194 -12.03 4.13 -1.60
N VAL A 195 -12.44 5.24 -1.02
CA VAL A 195 -11.70 6.49 -1.02
C VAL A 195 -11.66 7.00 0.42
N ASP A 196 -10.49 7.40 0.87
CA ASP A 196 -10.23 7.92 2.22
C ASP A 196 -10.80 7.02 3.32
N GLY A 197 -10.48 5.74 3.23
CA GLY A 197 -10.89 4.72 4.18
C GLY A 197 -12.37 4.31 4.12
N SER A 198 -13.19 4.93 3.27
CA SER A 198 -14.63 4.69 3.18
C SER A 198 -15.03 4.06 1.86
N GLN A 199 -15.88 3.01 1.90
CA GLN A 199 -16.41 2.41 0.68
C GLN A 199 -17.32 3.40 -0.06
N THR A 200 -16.98 3.70 -1.32
CA THR A 200 -17.77 4.61 -2.17
C THR A 200 -18.74 3.88 -3.07
N ASP A 201 -18.35 2.70 -3.59
CA ASP A 201 -19.18 1.95 -4.51
C ASP A 201 -18.88 0.44 -4.46
N THR A 202 -19.79 -0.35 -5.03
CA THR A 202 -19.69 -1.80 -5.17
C THR A 202 -20.49 -2.29 -6.36
N ASP A 203 -19.95 -3.25 -7.12
CA ASP A 203 -20.64 -3.90 -8.22
C ASP A 203 -20.41 -5.41 -8.20
N ALA A 204 -21.35 -6.17 -8.77
CA ALA A 204 -21.25 -7.61 -8.89
C ALA A 204 -20.47 -8.00 -10.14
N ILE A 205 -19.46 -8.85 -10.00
CA ILE A 205 -18.68 -9.37 -11.12
C ILE A 205 -19.43 -10.57 -11.74
N GLY A 206 -19.85 -10.42 -12.98
CA GLY A 206 -20.64 -11.44 -13.69
C GLY A 206 -19.81 -12.55 -14.36
N ASN A 207 -18.52 -12.34 -14.58
CA ASN A 207 -17.63 -13.22 -15.33
C ASN A 207 -16.40 -13.63 -14.52
N THR A 208 -15.60 -14.52 -15.09
CA THR A 208 -14.34 -14.99 -14.53
C THR A 208 -13.20 -14.72 -15.51
N TRP A 209 -11.99 -14.60 -15.01
CA TRP A 209 -10.78 -14.63 -15.82
C TRP A 209 -10.70 -16.00 -16.52
N ASN A 210 -10.74 -16.04 -17.82
CA ASN A 210 -11.01 -17.30 -18.53
C ASN A 210 -10.13 -17.59 -19.75
N ASP A 211 -9.06 -16.87 -19.97
CA ASP A 211 -8.24 -17.03 -21.18
C ASP A 211 -7.05 -18.00 -21.03
N GLY A 212 -6.84 -18.54 -19.85
CA GLY A 212 -5.76 -19.45 -19.56
C GLY A 212 -4.36 -18.80 -19.57
N SER A 213 -4.31 -17.48 -19.69
CA SER A 213 -3.07 -16.68 -19.63
C SER A 213 -3.01 -15.90 -18.32
N PRO A 214 -1.96 -16.05 -17.52
CA PRO A 214 -1.80 -15.26 -16.30
C PRO A 214 -1.67 -13.77 -16.63
N PRO A 215 -1.90 -12.87 -15.67
CA PRO A 215 -1.55 -11.46 -15.79
C PRO A 215 -0.08 -11.30 -16.18
N ALA A 216 0.18 -10.67 -17.33
CA ALA A 216 1.52 -10.58 -17.91
C ALA A 216 2.10 -9.15 -17.85
N HIS A 217 1.24 -8.15 -17.73
CA HIS A 217 1.65 -6.75 -17.70
C HIS A 217 1.11 -6.07 -16.45
N PHE A 218 2.01 -5.43 -15.75
CA PHE A 218 1.73 -4.56 -14.63
C PHE A 218 2.23 -3.15 -14.96
N ILE A 219 1.33 -2.17 -14.92
CA ILE A 219 1.63 -0.80 -15.33
C ILE A 219 1.00 0.20 -14.36
N ILE A 220 1.75 1.23 -14.03
CA ILE A 220 1.31 2.39 -13.26
C ILE A 220 1.52 3.63 -14.14
N GLY A 221 0.56 4.53 -14.16
CA GLY A 221 0.67 5.82 -14.83
C GLY A 221 0.23 5.84 -16.30
N ARG A 222 -0.08 4.71 -16.93
CA ARG A 222 -0.61 4.69 -18.30
C ARG A 222 -1.46 3.46 -18.63
N ASN A 223 -2.18 3.56 -19.76
CA ASN A 223 -2.85 2.39 -20.36
C ASN A 223 -1.84 1.52 -21.12
N ASN A 224 -1.89 0.20 -20.92
CA ASN A 224 -1.09 -0.77 -21.67
C ASN A 224 -1.50 -0.87 -23.14
N ILE A 225 -2.80 -0.73 -23.45
CA ILE A 225 -3.37 -0.98 -24.78
C ILE A 225 -3.32 0.28 -25.65
N ALA A 226 -3.52 1.46 -25.06
CA ALA A 226 -3.55 2.73 -25.75
C ALA A 226 -2.57 3.71 -25.10
N THR A 227 -1.60 4.17 -25.86
CA THR A 227 -0.54 5.08 -25.40
C THR A 227 -1.02 6.52 -25.22
N ASN A 228 -2.26 6.74 -24.80
CA ASN A 228 -2.87 8.08 -24.74
C ASN A 228 -3.64 8.35 -23.42
N ALA A 229 -3.55 7.50 -22.45
CA ALA A 229 -4.22 7.66 -21.16
C ALA A 229 -3.17 7.70 -20.03
N TYR A 230 -2.25 8.66 -20.15
CA TYR A 230 -1.25 8.92 -19.11
C TYR A 230 -1.89 9.60 -17.91
N PHE A 231 -1.49 9.21 -16.72
CA PHE A 231 -1.88 9.86 -15.49
C PHE A 231 -1.10 11.16 -15.32
N ASN A 232 -1.73 12.18 -14.75
CA ASN A 232 -1.12 13.46 -14.38
C ASN A 232 -1.38 13.71 -12.91
N GLY A 233 -0.33 13.83 -12.14
CA GLY A 233 -0.38 14.01 -10.69
C GLY A 233 0.59 13.10 -9.95
N HIS A 234 0.44 13.03 -8.64
CA HIS A 234 1.37 12.32 -7.78
C HIS A 234 0.80 10.98 -7.30
N MET A 235 1.67 10.01 -7.12
CA MET A 235 1.35 8.73 -6.46
C MET A 235 2.40 8.38 -5.42
N ASN A 236 1.94 7.75 -4.35
CA ASN A 236 2.79 7.26 -3.29
C ASN A 236 2.18 6.00 -2.65
N ASP A 237 3.02 5.24 -1.96
CA ASP A 237 2.62 4.17 -1.07
C ASP A 237 1.69 3.14 -1.76
N ILE A 238 2.17 2.58 -2.88
CA ILE A 238 1.39 1.65 -3.71
C ILE A 238 1.60 0.23 -3.24
N ALA A 239 0.54 -0.42 -2.77
CA ALA A 239 0.56 -1.79 -2.27
C ALA A 239 -0.41 -2.70 -3.03
N ILE A 240 0.02 -3.93 -3.32
CA ILE A 240 -0.76 -4.95 -4.01
C ILE A 240 -0.87 -6.16 -3.11
N PHE A 241 -2.09 -6.66 -2.93
CA PHE A 241 -2.40 -7.78 -2.05
C PHE A 241 -3.05 -8.91 -2.82
N SER A 242 -2.71 -10.14 -2.48
CA SER A 242 -3.34 -11.37 -3.01
C SER A 242 -4.70 -11.68 -2.40
N ASP A 243 -5.06 -11.01 -1.32
CA ASP A 243 -6.32 -11.16 -0.60
C ASP A 243 -7.25 -9.95 -0.77
N VAL A 244 -8.49 -10.12 -0.35
CA VAL A 244 -9.50 -9.07 -0.36
C VAL A 244 -9.45 -8.34 0.97
N LEU A 245 -8.92 -7.12 0.98
CA LEU A 245 -8.92 -6.28 2.17
C LEU A 245 -10.36 -6.04 2.66
N SER A 246 -10.59 -6.27 3.92
CA SER A 246 -11.85 -5.90 4.58
C SER A 246 -11.94 -4.38 4.77
N ALA A 247 -13.15 -3.86 4.97
CA ALA A 247 -13.33 -2.43 5.25
C ALA A 247 -12.56 -1.97 6.51
N GLY A 248 -12.36 -2.87 7.49
CA GLY A 248 -11.55 -2.58 8.68
C GLY A 248 -10.07 -2.45 8.37
N GLU A 249 -9.53 -3.32 7.51
CA GLU A 249 -8.14 -3.23 7.04
C GLU A 249 -7.94 -1.98 6.20
N VAL A 250 -8.83 -1.67 5.26
CA VAL A 250 -8.78 -0.43 4.47
C VAL A 250 -8.77 0.81 5.37
N SER A 251 -9.62 0.85 6.39
CA SER A 251 -9.62 1.95 7.37
C SER A 251 -8.33 2.04 8.17
N THR A 252 -7.70 0.89 8.46
CA THR A 252 -6.43 0.82 9.19
C THR A 252 -5.27 1.32 8.32
N ILE A 253 -5.26 0.97 7.02
CA ILE A 253 -4.26 1.42 6.05
C ILE A 253 -4.39 2.93 5.80
N TYR A 254 -5.61 3.43 5.63
CA TYR A 254 -5.89 4.87 5.52
C TYR A 254 -5.38 5.68 6.71
N ASN A 255 -5.34 5.08 7.89
CA ASN A 255 -4.72 5.62 9.11
C ASN A 255 -5.10 7.10 9.39
N SER A 256 -6.37 7.43 9.19
CA SER A 256 -6.90 8.80 9.41
C SER A 256 -6.28 9.89 8.53
N GLY A 257 -5.77 9.54 7.37
CA GLY A 257 -5.25 10.49 6.39
C GLY A 257 -3.72 10.59 6.36
N SER A 258 -3.02 9.57 6.84
CA SER A 258 -1.56 9.48 6.76
C SER A 258 -1.15 8.09 6.30
N PRO A 259 -0.20 7.94 5.38
CA PRO A 259 0.34 6.65 4.97
C PRO A 259 0.83 5.81 6.15
N LYS A 260 0.82 4.52 5.95
CA LYS A 260 1.23 3.55 6.96
C LYS A 260 2.01 2.42 6.33
N ASP A 261 3.05 1.95 7.02
CA ASP A 261 3.82 0.79 6.61
C ASP A 261 2.95 -0.47 6.44
N GLU A 262 2.88 -0.95 5.22
CA GLU A 262 2.16 -2.16 4.82
C GLU A 262 3.07 -3.39 4.67
N SER A 263 4.37 -3.26 4.88
CA SER A 263 5.38 -4.31 4.67
C SER A 263 5.10 -5.60 5.46
N SER A 264 4.39 -5.52 6.56
CA SER A 264 4.04 -6.65 7.43
C SER A 264 2.71 -7.34 7.08
N HIS A 265 1.95 -6.86 6.09
CA HIS A 265 0.66 -7.47 5.74
C HIS A 265 0.84 -8.86 5.12
N SER A 266 0.11 -9.86 5.60
CA SER A 266 0.31 -11.27 5.22
C SER A 266 -0.01 -11.58 3.76
N GLY A 267 -0.87 -10.79 3.12
CA GLY A 267 -1.26 -10.92 1.72
C GLY A 267 -0.46 -10.05 0.75
N LEU A 268 0.54 -9.31 1.24
CA LEU A 268 1.30 -8.37 0.44
C LEU A 268 2.09 -9.08 -0.68
N MET A 269 1.91 -8.63 -1.91
CA MET A 269 2.58 -9.15 -3.10
C MET A 269 3.66 -8.20 -3.63
N ALA A 270 3.42 -6.91 -3.58
CA ALA A 270 4.39 -5.88 -3.94
C ALA A 270 4.05 -4.59 -3.18
N TYR A 271 5.07 -3.82 -2.85
CA TYR A 271 4.94 -2.58 -2.10
C TYR A 271 5.97 -1.56 -2.57
N TYR A 272 5.53 -0.36 -2.86
CA TYR A 272 6.37 0.72 -3.38
C TYR A 272 6.13 1.98 -2.57
N THR A 273 7.04 2.26 -1.65
CA THR A 273 7.02 3.45 -0.79
C THR A 273 7.61 4.68 -1.48
N MET A 274 8.31 4.49 -2.61
CA MET A 274 9.10 5.49 -3.33
C MET A 274 10.36 5.98 -2.57
N GLU A 275 10.55 5.68 -1.31
CA GLU A 275 11.61 6.20 -0.43
C GLU A 275 13.04 5.86 -0.87
N ALA A 276 13.21 4.73 -1.57
CA ALA A 276 14.52 4.31 -2.07
C ALA A 276 14.89 4.89 -3.45
N TYR A 277 14.00 5.69 -4.03
CA TYR A 277 14.21 6.25 -5.36
C TYR A 277 15.03 7.55 -5.31
N SER A 278 15.80 7.76 -6.38
CA SER A 278 16.54 9.01 -6.65
C SER A 278 16.44 9.40 -8.11
N ASP A 279 16.49 10.70 -8.38
CA ASP A 279 16.49 11.21 -9.76
C ASP A 279 17.55 10.53 -10.63
N GLY A 280 17.11 9.97 -11.75
CA GLY A 280 17.94 9.26 -12.70
C GLY A 280 17.97 7.74 -12.51
N ASP A 281 17.29 7.20 -11.52
CA ASP A 281 17.10 5.77 -11.41
C ASP A 281 16.23 5.24 -12.56
N THR A 282 16.51 4.01 -12.99
CA THR A 282 15.80 3.34 -14.08
C THR A 282 14.86 2.24 -13.56
N SER A 283 14.88 1.99 -12.27
CA SER A 283 14.02 1.01 -11.64
C SER A 283 13.60 1.47 -10.24
N LEU A 284 12.37 1.16 -9.89
CA LEU A 284 11.81 1.33 -8.56
C LEU A 284 11.87 -0.02 -7.83
N ALA A 285 12.45 -0.04 -6.65
CA ALA A 285 12.52 -1.24 -5.83
C ALA A 285 11.14 -1.62 -5.26
N ASP A 286 10.93 -2.89 -5.04
CA ASP A 286 9.81 -3.42 -4.27
C ASP A 286 10.26 -3.59 -2.82
N ASP A 287 9.60 -2.89 -1.91
CA ASP A 287 9.88 -2.90 -0.47
C ASP A 287 9.26 -4.12 0.24
N SER A 288 8.48 -4.94 -0.50
CA SER A 288 8.01 -6.23 0.01
C SER A 288 9.12 -7.31 -0.03
N SER A 289 8.86 -8.44 0.59
CA SER A 289 9.78 -9.59 0.56
C SER A 289 9.88 -10.29 -0.82
N ASN A 290 9.05 -9.91 -1.80
CA ASN A 290 8.94 -10.59 -3.10
C ASN A 290 9.90 -10.05 -4.16
N SER A 291 10.46 -8.85 -3.95
CA SER A 291 11.48 -8.23 -4.83
C SER A 291 11.01 -8.03 -6.27
N PHE A 292 9.80 -7.54 -6.47
CA PHE A 292 9.21 -7.28 -7.78
C PHE A 292 9.45 -5.83 -8.21
N ALA A 293 10.66 -5.53 -8.68
CA ALA A 293 11.03 -4.18 -9.11
C ALA A 293 10.31 -3.73 -10.39
N LEU A 294 9.98 -2.44 -10.48
CA LEU A 294 9.40 -1.82 -11.66
C LEU A 294 10.46 -1.07 -12.47
N THR A 295 10.35 -1.12 -13.79
CA THR A 295 11.11 -0.25 -14.69
C THR A 295 10.47 1.13 -14.74
N ILE A 296 11.27 2.15 -14.55
CA ILE A 296 10.86 3.55 -14.68
C ILE A 296 11.04 3.95 -16.15
N ASN A 297 9.97 4.50 -16.74
CA ASN A 297 9.98 4.90 -18.13
C ASN A 297 9.73 6.41 -18.24
N ASN A 298 10.67 7.10 -18.85
CA ASN A 298 10.67 8.52 -19.20
C ASN A 298 10.62 9.53 -18.05
N SER A 299 10.35 9.13 -16.81
CA SER A 299 10.32 10.07 -15.70
C SER A 299 11.70 10.63 -15.40
N THR A 300 11.75 11.93 -15.21
CA THR A 300 12.95 12.68 -14.83
C THR A 300 12.80 13.42 -13.50
N ASN A 301 11.61 13.44 -12.94
CA ASN A 301 11.32 14.23 -11.74
C ASN A 301 10.62 13.39 -10.67
N ILE A 302 11.09 13.57 -9.45
CA ILE A 302 10.37 13.16 -8.25
C ILE A 302 10.16 14.41 -7.43
N ASP A 303 8.95 14.60 -6.98
CA ASP A 303 8.67 15.65 -6.01
C ASP A 303 8.83 15.08 -4.59
N SER A 304 9.98 15.31 -4.00
CA SER A 304 10.28 14.88 -2.64
C SER A 304 9.58 15.70 -1.55
N THR A 305 8.78 16.70 -1.92
CA THR A 305 8.18 17.63 -0.96
C THR A 305 6.66 17.55 -0.88
N ASP A 306 6.02 16.88 -1.83
CA ASP A 306 4.57 16.72 -1.90
C ASP A 306 4.20 15.26 -1.55
N THR A 307 3.89 15.01 -0.29
CA THR A 307 3.55 13.69 0.24
C THR A 307 2.21 13.72 0.99
N PRO A 308 1.54 12.59 1.15
CA PRO A 308 0.25 12.48 1.83
C PRO A 308 0.21 12.93 3.28
#